data_7472fed4a82327a654e8e1e73054b143
#
_entry.id   7472fed4a82327a654e8e1e73054b143
#
_cell.length_a   1.000
_cell.length_b   1.000
_cell.length_c   1.000
_cell.angle_alpha   90.00
_cell.angle_beta   90.00
_cell.angle_gamma   90.00
#
_symmetry.space_group_name_H-M   'P 1'
#
loop_
_entity.id
_entity.type
_entity.pdbx_description
1 polymer ?
#
loop_
_entity_poly.entity_id
_entity_poly.type
_entity_poly.pdbx_seq_one_letter_code
_entity_poly.pdbx_strand_id
1 'polypeptide(L)'
;MKPLKAIVGEFRNGRAVRADFWRAMQERHLQLREYQAQIAGTNVEAIEIRADELRVKTAEGIWMVWEPEDPGTAPNVLVNHGAYEPTERPYLLEAGLGAQVVFDVGANVGFYSLFWALHLAPGGSIHAFEPVPSTFSWLRRNVALNNLAGVIRANDFGLADEAKKVSMFMPGFTGSGAASMKNLHPEEATVEVEVRFDTLDEYFSANKLCRLDLLKADVEGSEMFVLRGGRQTIEQFRPLIFLELLRKWSKPFGYHPNDVIRMLGEIGYRCFTFGGKGLVPFHEMTEETIEKNFFFADPLVHRDWLSAHECM
;
A
#
# COMPACT_ATOMS: atom_id res chain seq x y z
N MET A 1 -4.91 13.02 -28.18
CA MET A 1 -5.97 12.22 -28.90
C MET A 1 -7.33 12.87 -28.66
N LYS A 2 -8.24 12.96 -29.66
CA LYS A 2 -9.53 13.64 -29.53
C LYS A 2 -10.48 12.89 -28.60
N PRO A 3 -11.17 13.53 -27.63
CA PRO A 3 -12.08 12.84 -26.72
C PRO A 3 -13.26 12.16 -27.46
N LEU A 4 -13.73 11.01 -26.97
CA LEU A 4 -14.86 10.27 -27.59
C LEU A 4 -16.11 11.13 -27.74
N LYS A 5 -16.48 11.89 -26.69
CA LYS A 5 -17.64 12.81 -26.74
C LYS A 5 -17.53 13.85 -27.86
N ALA A 6 -16.31 14.34 -28.16
CA ALA A 6 -16.10 15.29 -29.25
C ALA A 6 -16.25 14.63 -30.62
N ILE A 7 -15.72 13.39 -30.80
CA ILE A 7 -15.90 12.62 -32.04
C ILE A 7 -17.40 12.38 -32.32
N VAL A 8 -18.14 11.92 -31.31
CA VAL A 8 -19.59 11.68 -31.43
C VAL A 8 -20.35 12.99 -31.69
N GLY A 9 -19.97 14.09 -31.01
CA GLY A 9 -20.60 15.40 -31.19
C GLY A 9 -20.43 15.96 -32.62
N GLU A 10 -19.23 15.84 -33.19
CA GLU A 10 -18.99 16.29 -34.57
C GLU A 10 -19.80 15.49 -35.60
N PHE A 11 -19.88 14.18 -35.42
CA PHE A 11 -20.72 13.35 -36.31
C PHE A 11 -22.20 13.71 -36.19
N ARG A 12 -22.73 13.86 -34.98
CA ARG A 12 -24.14 14.25 -34.77
C ARG A 12 -24.48 15.63 -35.34
N ASN A 13 -23.53 16.54 -35.35
CA ASN A 13 -23.70 17.90 -35.89
C ASN A 13 -23.35 18.01 -37.37
N GLY A 14 -23.17 16.90 -38.09
CA GLY A 14 -22.87 16.86 -39.51
C GLY A 14 -21.48 17.42 -39.88
N ARG A 15 -20.56 17.55 -38.91
CA ARG A 15 -19.20 18.09 -39.11
C ARG A 15 -18.17 16.99 -39.46
N ALA A 16 -18.55 15.72 -39.42
CA ALA A 16 -17.71 14.58 -39.78
C ALA A 16 -18.47 13.67 -40.75
N VAL A 17 -17.78 13.17 -41.78
CA VAL A 17 -18.32 12.15 -42.68
C VAL A 17 -18.37 10.79 -41.98
N ARG A 18 -19.36 9.98 -42.38
CA ARG A 18 -19.62 8.68 -41.75
C ARG A 18 -18.39 7.75 -41.71
N ALA A 19 -17.60 7.71 -42.77
CA ALA A 19 -16.42 6.86 -42.84
C ALA A 19 -15.35 7.27 -41.83
N ASP A 20 -15.09 8.57 -41.64
CA ASP A 20 -14.12 9.09 -40.70
C ASP A 20 -14.59 8.88 -39.25
N PHE A 21 -15.89 9.05 -38.99
CA PHE A 21 -16.48 8.73 -37.71
C PHE A 21 -16.25 7.27 -37.31
N TRP A 22 -16.59 6.32 -38.23
CA TRP A 22 -16.42 4.90 -37.94
C TRP A 22 -14.94 4.50 -37.76
N ARG A 23 -14.03 5.07 -38.55
CA ARG A 23 -12.59 4.85 -38.37
C ARG A 23 -12.10 5.33 -37.01
N ALA A 24 -12.45 6.57 -36.64
CA ALA A 24 -12.08 7.15 -35.35
C ALA A 24 -12.65 6.36 -34.14
N MET A 25 -13.88 5.86 -34.25
CA MET A 25 -14.48 5.02 -33.20
C MET A 25 -13.81 3.66 -33.13
N GLN A 26 -13.52 3.02 -34.29
CA GLN A 26 -12.82 1.74 -34.32
C GLN A 26 -11.43 1.81 -33.68
N GLU A 27 -10.65 2.86 -33.96
CA GLU A 27 -9.34 3.08 -33.33
C GLU A 27 -9.45 3.10 -31.80
N ARG A 28 -10.53 3.71 -31.25
CA ARG A 28 -10.77 3.74 -29.81
C ARG A 28 -11.17 2.38 -29.25
N HIS A 29 -12.01 1.65 -29.96
CA HIS A 29 -12.43 0.32 -29.54
C HIS A 29 -11.26 -0.68 -29.57
N LEU A 30 -10.31 -0.53 -30.49
CA LEU A 30 -9.12 -1.36 -30.55
C LEU A 30 -8.20 -1.17 -29.34
N GLN A 31 -8.16 0.01 -28.71
CA GLN A 31 -7.42 0.24 -27.47
C GLN A 31 -7.90 -0.69 -26.33
N LEU A 32 -9.19 -1.01 -26.27
CA LEU A 32 -9.70 -1.97 -25.28
C LEU A 32 -9.15 -3.38 -25.50
N ARG A 33 -8.83 -3.76 -26.76
CA ARG A 33 -8.17 -5.03 -27.04
C ARG A 33 -6.70 -5.03 -26.61
N GLU A 34 -6.04 -3.89 -26.64
CA GLU A 34 -4.68 -3.76 -26.11
C GLU A 34 -4.67 -4.00 -24.60
N TYR A 35 -5.62 -3.42 -23.87
CA TYR A 35 -5.79 -3.72 -22.42
C TYR A 35 -6.11 -5.19 -22.18
N GLN A 36 -6.99 -5.81 -22.99
CA GLN A 36 -7.29 -7.24 -22.88
C GLN A 36 -6.03 -8.09 -23.05
N ALA A 37 -5.17 -7.75 -24.01
CA ALA A 37 -3.90 -8.44 -24.22
C ALA A 37 -2.90 -8.20 -23.09
N GLN A 38 -2.85 -6.96 -22.57
CA GLN A 38 -1.95 -6.54 -21.49
C GLN A 38 -2.21 -7.31 -20.20
N ILE A 39 -3.47 -7.52 -19.83
CA ILE A 39 -3.82 -8.19 -18.58
C ILE A 39 -3.83 -9.72 -18.69
N ALA A 40 -3.78 -10.27 -19.90
CA ALA A 40 -3.81 -11.72 -20.10
C ALA A 40 -2.61 -12.42 -19.45
N GLY A 41 -2.88 -13.38 -18.56
CA GLY A 41 -1.85 -14.13 -17.82
C GLY A 41 -1.17 -13.36 -16.69
N THR A 42 -1.75 -12.24 -16.26
CA THR A 42 -1.29 -11.43 -15.13
C THR A 42 -2.16 -11.65 -13.89
N ASN A 43 -1.88 -10.91 -12.81
CA ASN A 43 -2.72 -10.88 -11.61
C ASN A 43 -3.99 -10.04 -11.77
N VAL A 44 -4.29 -9.52 -12.95
CA VAL A 44 -5.52 -8.79 -13.25
C VAL A 44 -6.51 -9.72 -13.94
N GLU A 45 -7.63 -10.00 -13.29
CA GLU A 45 -8.73 -10.81 -13.87
C GLU A 45 -9.59 -9.99 -14.83
N ALA A 46 -9.88 -8.72 -14.47
CA ALA A 46 -10.76 -7.85 -15.25
C ALA A 46 -10.49 -6.36 -15.04
N ILE A 47 -10.78 -5.58 -16.08
CA ILE A 47 -10.95 -4.14 -16.02
C ILE A 47 -12.41 -3.83 -16.32
N GLU A 48 -13.10 -3.14 -15.42
CA GLU A 48 -14.51 -2.75 -15.58
C GLU A 48 -14.62 -1.25 -15.83
N ILE A 49 -15.35 -0.88 -16.87
CA ILE A 49 -15.70 0.51 -17.21
C ILE A 49 -17.15 0.75 -16.79
N ARG A 50 -17.34 1.56 -15.76
CA ARG A 50 -18.68 1.98 -15.31
C ARG A 50 -18.98 3.43 -15.73
N ALA A 51 -20.19 3.86 -15.48
CA ALA A 51 -20.61 5.24 -15.84
C ALA A 51 -19.89 6.30 -14.97
N ASP A 52 -19.48 5.95 -13.78
CA ASP A 52 -18.93 6.82 -12.74
C ASP A 52 -17.48 6.54 -12.36
N GLU A 53 -16.94 5.34 -12.72
CA GLU A 53 -15.59 4.97 -12.34
C GLU A 53 -15.01 3.83 -13.21
N LEU A 54 -13.69 3.66 -13.13
CA LEU A 54 -13.00 2.46 -13.60
C LEU A 54 -12.68 1.56 -12.41
N ARG A 55 -12.66 0.25 -12.62
CA ARG A 55 -12.30 -0.74 -11.61
C ARG A 55 -11.37 -1.80 -12.17
N VAL A 56 -10.51 -2.30 -11.30
CA VAL A 56 -9.66 -3.46 -11.57
C VAL A 56 -10.07 -4.58 -10.60
N LYS A 57 -10.18 -5.79 -11.12
CA LYS A 57 -10.37 -7.01 -10.33
C LYS A 57 -9.09 -7.83 -10.37
N THR A 58 -8.58 -8.21 -9.21
CA THR A 58 -7.43 -9.12 -9.12
C THR A 58 -7.84 -10.58 -9.31
N ALA A 59 -6.88 -11.45 -9.62
CA ALA A 59 -7.09 -12.89 -9.76
C ALA A 59 -7.67 -13.54 -8.48
N GLU A 60 -7.43 -12.93 -7.32
CA GLU A 60 -7.98 -13.35 -6.02
C GLU A 60 -9.42 -12.86 -5.79
N GLY A 61 -9.99 -12.13 -6.74
CA GLY A 61 -11.36 -11.66 -6.69
C GLY A 61 -11.57 -10.31 -6.04
N ILE A 62 -10.50 -9.58 -5.68
CA ILE A 62 -10.58 -8.27 -5.04
C ILE A 62 -10.84 -7.19 -6.08
N TRP A 63 -11.85 -6.36 -5.84
CA TRP A 63 -12.14 -5.18 -6.63
C TRP A 63 -11.47 -3.94 -6.04
N MET A 64 -10.87 -3.12 -6.90
CA MET A 64 -10.34 -1.80 -6.55
C MET A 64 -10.75 -0.76 -7.56
N VAL A 65 -11.04 0.45 -7.09
CA VAL A 65 -11.18 1.62 -7.96
C VAL A 65 -9.84 1.88 -8.64
N TRP A 66 -9.88 2.12 -9.93
CA TRP A 66 -8.72 2.45 -10.73
C TRP A 66 -8.78 3.90 -11.18
N GLU A 67 -7.87 4.71 -10.66
CA GLU A 67 -7.65 6.10 -11.08
C GLU A 67 -6.41 6.17 -11.98
N PRO A 68 -6.57 6.23 -13.31
CA PRO A 68 -5.43 6.21 -14.24
C PRO A 68 -4.48 7.41 -14.10
N GLU A 69 -4.96 8.50 -13.51
CA GLU A 69 -4.18 9.73 -13.32
C GLU A 69 -3.28 9.67 -12.07
N ASP A 70 -3.43 8.66 -11.21
CA ASP A 70 -2.58 8.44 -10.04
C ASP A 70 -1.68 7.19 -10.20
N PRO A 71 -0.50 7.31 -10.79
CA PRO A 71 0.36 6.17 -11.14
C PRO A 71 0.91 5.40 -9.94
N GLY A 72 0.98 6.03 -8.74
CA GLY A 72 1.54 5.43 -7.52
C GLY A 72 0.62 4.42 -6.82
N THR A 73 -0.57 4.14 -7.35
CA THR A 73 -1.53 3.23 -6.71
C THR A 73 -1.41 1.79 -7.22
N ALA A 74 -1.72 0.82 -6.36
CA ALA A 74 -1.66 -0.60 -6.70
C ALA A 74 -2.47 -0.98 -7.96
N PRO A 75 -3.67 -0.46 -8.24
CA PRO A 75 -4.38 -0.73 -9.49
C PRO A 75 -3.60 -0.31 -10.74
N ASN A 76 -2.92 0.84 -10.72
CA ASN A 76 -2.09 1.28 -11.85
C ASN A 76 -0.88 0.37 -12.05
N VAL A 77 -0.19 -0.01 -10.95
CA VAL A 77 0.94 -0.93 -11.01
C VAL A 77 0.51 -2.30 -11.56
N LEU A 78 -0.62 -2.82 -11.10
CA LEU A 78 -1.19 -4.09 -11.59
C LEU A 78 -1.49 -4.04 -13.09
N VAL A 79 -2.16 -3.00 -13.57
CA VAL A 79 -2.50 -2.86 -15.00
C VAL A 79 -1.26 -2.67 -15.85
N ASN A 80 -0.27 -1.90 -15.37
CA ASN A 80 0.94 -1.58 -16.14
C ASN A 80 1.96 -2.73 -16.16
N HIS A 81 2.11 -3.45 -15.03
CA HIS A 81 3.19 -4.43 -14.84
C HIS A 81 2.68 -5.86 -14.61
N GLY A 82 1.38 -6.07 -14.49
CA GLY A 82 0.76 -7.38 -14.32
C GLY A 82 0.82 -7.95 -12.91
N ALA A 83 1.63 -7.37 -12.01
CA ALA A 83 1.77 -7.77 -10.63
C ALA A 83 2.10 -6.56 -9.74
N TYR A 84 1.71 -6.61 -8.47
CA TYR A 84 2.08 -5.64 -7.44
C TYR A 84 3.01 -6.33 -6.46
N GLU A 85 4.19 -5.77 -6.25
CA GLU A 85 5.23 -6.26 -5.32
C GLU A 85 5.43 -7.79 -5.37
N PRO A 86 5.81 -8.36 -6.52
CA PRO A 86 5.79 -9.81 -6.73
C PRO A 86 6.77 -10.58 -5.82
N THR A 87 7.81 -9.94 -5.32
CA THR A 87 8.79 -10.54 -4.40
C THR A 87 8.28 -10.57 -2.96
N GLU A 88 7.75 -9.46 -2.48
CA GLU A 88 7.33 -9.23 -1.10
C GLU A 88 5.97 -9.84 -0.81
N ARG A 89 5.07 -9.69 -1.76
CA ARG A 89 3.66 -10.04 -1.64
C ARG A 89 3.41 -11.45 -1.11
N PRO A 90 4.04 -12.54 -1.58
CA PRO A 90 3.78 -13.87 -1.05
C PRO A 90 4.01 -13.96 0.47
N TYR A 91 5.12 -13.40 0.95
CA TYR A 91 5.47 -13.40 2.37
C TYR A 91 4.53 -12.53 3.21
N LEU A 92 4.15 -11.34 2.68
CA LEU A 92 3.19 -10.46 3.35
C LEU A 92 1.81 -11.10 3.46
N LEU A 93 1.36 -11.81 2.43
CA LEU A 93 0.10 -12.52 2.49
C LEU A 93 0.12 -13.60 3.56
N GLU A 94 1.19 -14.42 3.57
CA GLU A 94 1.35 -15.48 4.55
C GLU A 94 1.52 -14.95 5.98
N ALA A 95 2.16 -13.79 6.16
CA ALA A 95 2.28 -13.12 7.45
C ALA A 95 0.91 -12.76 8.08
N GLY A 96 -0.09 -12.48 7.26
CA GLY A 96 -1.44 -12.16 7.72
C GLY A 96 -2.40 -13.36 7.81
N LEU A 97 -1.98 -14.57 7.37
CA LEU A 97 -2.84 -15.74 7.41
C LEU A 97 -3.19 -16.13 8.86
N GLY A 98 -4.49 -16.19 9.16
CA GLY A 98 -4.96 -16.55 10.49
C GLY A 98 -4.69 -15.50 11.57
N ALA A 99 -4.19 -14.32 11.22
CA ALA A 99 -4.06 -13.20 12.16
C ALA A 99 -5.43 -12.76 12.68
N GLN A 100 -5.46 -12.26 13.90
CA GLN A 100 -6.69 -11.69 14.50
C GLN A 100 -6.68 -10.16 14.45
N VAL A 101 -5.53 -9.51 14.62
CA VAL A 101 -5.41 -8.06 14.55
C VAL A 101 -4.21 -7.69 13.70
N VAL A 102 -4.48 -6.95 12.63
CA VAL A 102 -3.47 -6.43 11.69
C VAL A 102 -3.54 -4.91 11.65
N PHE A 103 -2.39 -4.27 11.72
CA PHE A 103 -2.25 -2.83 11.45
C PHE A 103 -1.55 -2.63 10.11
N ASP A 104 -2.21 -1.91 9.20
CA ASP A 104 -1.70 -1.49 7.89
C ASP A 104 -1.51 0.02 7.90
N VAL A 105 -0.31 0.47 8.20
CA VAL A 105 0.05 1.89 8.33
C VAL A 105 0.64 2.35 7.01
N GLY A 106 0.05 3.40 6.42
CA GLY A 106 0.26 3.76 5.02
C GLY A 106 -0.50 2.77 4.11
N ALA A 107 -1.79 2.57 4.40
CA ALA A 107 -2.60 1.57 3.68
C ALA A 107 -2.86 1.95 2.22
N ASN A 108 -2.65 3.22 1.85
CA ASN A 108 -2.90 3.73 0.51
C ASN A 108 -4.34 3.38 0.07
N VAL A 109 -4.54 2.79 -1.10
CA VAL A 109 -5.85 2.36 -1.59
C VAL A 109 -6.35 1.03 -0.97
N GLY A 110 -5.58 0.46 -0.03
CA GLY A 110 -5.97 -0.72 0.76
C GLY A 110 -5.59 -2.06 0.14
N PHE A 111 -4.64 -2.14 -0.76
CA PHE A 111 -4.27 -3.39 -1.44
C PHE A 111 -4.04 -4.54 -0.46
N TYR A 112 -3.13 -4.38 0.51
CA TYR A 112 -2.83 -5.41 1.51
C TYR A 112 -3.98 -5.62 2.49
N SER A 113 -4.59 -4.56 2.97
CA SER A 113 -5.77 -4.64 3.86
C SER A 113 -6.90 -5.48 3.26
N LEU A 114 -7.23 -5.26 1.99
CA LEU A 114 -8.27 -6.02 1.28
C LEU A 114 -7.90 -7.50 1.17
N PHE A 115 -6.63 -7.78 0.92
CA PHE A 115 -6.12 -9.13 0.77
C PHE A 115 -6.16 -9.91 2.07
N TRP A 116 -5.61 -9.33 3.15
CA TRP A 116 -5.61 -9.97 4.47
C TRP A 116 -7.02 -10.20 5.00
N ALA A 117 -7.95 -9.29 4.70
CA ALA A 117 -9.34 -9.42 5.16
C ALA A 117 -10.03 -10.71 4.71
N LEU A 118 -9.57 -11.32 3.60
CA LEU A 118 -10.08 -12.60 3.11
C LEU A 118 -9.52 -13.81 3.88
N HIS A 119 -8.46 -13.62 4.67
CA HIS A 119 -7.66 -14.71 5.25
C HIS A 119 -7.44 -14.59 6.75
N LEU A 120 -8.05 -13.61 7.42
CA LEU A 120 -7.99 -13.48 8.87
C LEU A 120 -8.64 -14.66 9.60
N ALA A 121 -8.24 -14.87 10.83
CA ALA A 121 -8.97 -15.74 11.74
C ALA A 121 -10.42 -15.25 11.94
N PRO A 122 -11.37 -16.14 12.25
CA PRO A 122 -12.74 -15.74 12.56
C PRO A 122 -12.80 -14.66 13.65
N GLY A 123 -13.48 -13.55 13.35
CA GLY A 123 -13.59 -12.39 14.25
C GLY A 123 -12.37 -11.46 14.22
N GLY A 124 -11.41 -11.70 13.33
CA GLY A 124 -10.26 -10.83 13.14
C GLY A 124 -10.63 -9.47 12.54
N SER A 125 -9.74 -8.51 12.71
CA SER A 125 -9.90 -7.14 12.23
C SER A 125 -8.60 -6.57 11.67
N ILE A 126 -8.74 -5.68 10.68
CA ILE A 126 -7.65 -4.87 10.14
C ILE A 126 -7.91 -3.42 10.47
N HIS A 127 -6.88 -2.74 10.97
CA HIS A 127 -6.87 -1.32 11.21
C HIS A 127 -5.96 -0.67 10.17
N ALA A 128 -6.57 -0.10 9.14
CA ALA A 128 -5.89 0.55 8.02
C ALA A 128 -5.81 2.05 8.26
N PHE A 129 -4.62 2.64 8.12
CA PHE A 129 -4.36 4.06 8.37
C PHE A 129 -3.87 4.72 7.10
N GLU A 130 -4.62 5.70 6.62
CA GLU A 130 -4.28 6.48 5.42
C GLU A 130 -4.63 7.95 5.66
N PRO A 131 -3.62 8.82 5.86
CA PRO A 131 -3.86 10.22 6.22
C PRO A 131 -4.30 11.11 5.05
N VAL A 132 -3.96 10.77 3.80
CA VAL A 132 -4.25 11.61 2.63
C VAL A 132 -5.72 11.49 2.25
N PRO A 133 -6.53 12.58 2.28
CA PRO A 133 -7.98 12.49 2.12
C PRO A 133 -8.45 11.89 0.79
N SER A 134 -7.76 12.17 -0.32
CA SER A 134 -8.09 11.59 -1.64
C SER A 134 -7.89 10.08 -1.63
N THR A 135 -6.74 9.62 -1.17
CA THR A 135 -6.36 8.21 -1.09
C THR A 135 -7.23 7.45 -0.08
N PHE A 136 -7.52 8.07 1.07
CA PHE A 136 -8.46 7.54 2.06
C PHE A 136 -9.87 7.35 1.49
N SER A 137 -10.32 8.26 0.62
CA SER A 137 -11.61 8.11 -0.06
C SER A 137 -11.64 6.84 -0.93
N TRP A 138 -10.55 6.54 -1.64
CA TRP A 138 -10.42 5.29 -2.42
C TRP A 138 -10.32 4.06 -1.53
N LEU A 139 -9.55 4.11 -0.45
CA LEU A 139 -9.49 3.03 0.55
C LEU A 139 -10.89 2.67 1.04
N ARG A 140 -11.67 3.65 1.51
CA ARG A 140 -13.05 3.43 1.98
C ARG A 140 -13.95 2.84 0.89
N ARG A 141 -13.81 3.36 -0.34
CA ARG A 141 -14.59 2.86 -1.47
C ARG A 141 -14.23 1.41 -1.80
N ASN A 142 -12.94 1.07 -1.78
CA ASN A 142 -12.47 -0.29 -2.02
C ASN A 142 -12.94 -1.26 -0.92
N VAL A 143 -12.91 -0.86 0.33
CA VAL A 143 -13.48 -1.62 1.45
C VAL A 143 -14.97 -1.90 1.25
N ALA A 144 -15.74 -0.86 0.88
CA ALA A 144 -17.18 -1.00 0.61
C ALA A 144 -17.47 -1.88 -0.62
N LEU A 145 -16.67 -1.73 -1.68
CA LEU A 145 -16.81 -2.47 -2.93
C LEU A 145 -16.66 -4.00 -2.74
N ASN A 146 -15.85 -4.40 -1.77
CA ASN A 146 -15.61 -5.80 -1.41
C ASN A 146 -16.47 -6.28 -0.21
N ASN A 147 -17.38 -5.47 0.30
CA ASN A 147 -18.21 -5.77 1.48
C ASN A 147 -17.40 -6.07 2.75
N LEU A 148 -16.25 -5.43 2.93
CA LEU A 148 -15.29 -5.68 4.02
C LEU A 148 -15.37 -4.64 5.17
N ALA A 149 -16.38 -3.77 5.20
CA ALA A 149 -16.54 -2.74 6.23
C ALA A 149 -16.71 -3.30 7.67
N GLY A 150 -17.10 -4.57 7.81
CA GLY A 150 -17.16 -5.25 9.10
C GLY A 150 -15.83 -5.84 9.58
N VAL A 151 -14.81 -5.87 8.70
CA VAL A 151 -13.49 -6.47 8.95
C VAL A 151 -12.38 -5.41 8.93
N ILE A 152 -12.46 -4.47 7.98
CA ILE A 152 -11.47 -3.41 7.83
C ILE A 152 -12.01 -2.11 8.43
N ARG A 153 -11.31 -1.61 9.45
CA ARG A 153 -11.52 -0.28 10.00
C ARG A 153 -10.56 0.69 9.33
N ALA A 154 -11.06 1.48 8.41
CA ALA A 154 -10.30 2.53 7.75
C ALA A 154 -10.26 3.79 8.62
N ASN A 155 -9.06 4.34 8.85
CA ASN A 155 -8.78 5.51 9.67
C ASN A 155 -8.17 6.62 8.80
N ASP A 156 -8.74 7.84 8.85
CA ASP A 156 -8.37 9.02 8.07
C ASP A 156 -7.22 9.84 8.70
N PHE A 157 -6.28 9.16 9.32
CA PHE A 157 -5.09 9.74 9.93
C PHE A 157 -3.92 8.77 9.87
N GLY A 158 -2.72 9.30 9.98
CA GLY A 158 -1.49 8.52 10.05
C GLY A 158 -1.09 8.19 11.49
N LEU A 159 -0.07 7.34 11.64
CA LEU A 159 0.57 7.07 12.93
C LEU A 159 1.97 7.66 12.98
N ALA A 160 2.32 8.24 14.13
CA ALA A 160 3.62 8.85 14.39
C ALA A 160 4.00 8.71 15.87
N ASP A 161 5.09 9.37 16.29
CA ASP A 161 5.59 9.37 17.67
C ASP A 161 4.80 10.27 18.63
N GLU A 162 3.96 11.16 18.09
CA GLU A 162 3.08 12.06 18.86
C GLU A 162 1.83 12.41 18.05
N ALA A 163 0.75 12.74 18.76
CA ALA A 163 -0.46 13.27 18.17
C ALA A 163 -0.22 14.69 17.65
N LYS A 164 -0.38 14.91 16.33
CA LYS A 164 -0.09 16.20 15.69
C LYS A 164 -0.84 16.39 14.39
N LYS A 165 -0.93 17.64 13.94
CA LYS A 165 -1.30 17.99 12.57
C LYS A 165 -0.06 18.47 11.84
N VAL A 166 0.14 18.00 10.62
CA VAL A 166 1.25 18.38 9.76
C VAL A 166 0.78 18.49 8.31
N SER A 167 1.53 19.25 7.49
CA SER A 167 1.42 19.17 6.04
C SER A 167 2.12 17.92 5.52
N MET A 168 1.43 17.12 4.70
CA MET A 168 2.06 16.11 3.86
C MET A 168 2.22 16.66 2.44
N PHE A 169 3.29 16.24 1.80
CA PHE A 169 3.66 16.60 0.43
C PHE A 169 3.32 15.44 -0.50
N MET A 170 2.40 15.66 -1.42
CA MET A 170 2.00 14.69 -2.43
C MET A 170 2.59 15.10 -3.78
N PRO A 171 3.50 14.32 -4.37
CA PRO A 171 4.09 14.61 -5.67
C PRO A 171 3.06 14.50 -6.79
N GLY A 172 3.10 15.44 -7.75
CA GLY A 172 2.13 15.49 -8.83
C GLY A 172 2.31 14.41 -9.90
N PHE A 173 3.54 13.93 -10.10
CA PHE A 173 3.85 12.91 -11.10
C PHE A 173 3.95 11.50 -10.50
N THR A 174 4.61 11.35 -9.35
CA THR A 174 4.75 10.05 -8.67
C THR A 174 3.44 9.63 -8.00
N GLY A 175 2.57 10.59 -7.68
CA GLY A 175 1.22 10.34 -7.19
C GLY A 175 1.11 10.14 -5.68
N SER A 176 -0.09 9.73 -5.25
CA SER A 176 -0.46 9.62 -3.83
C SER A 176 0.33 8.54 -3.08
N GLY A 177 0.85 7.54 -3.79
CA GLY A 177 1.67 6.48 -3.19
C GLY A 177 2.98 6.97 -2.57
N ALA A 178 3.50 8.12 -3.03
CA ALA A 178 4.73 8.71 -2.53
C ALA A 178 4.49 9.93 -1.61
N ALA A 179 3.31 10.04 -1.00
CA ALA A 179 2.98 11.13 -0.08
C ALA A 179 3.76 10.99 1.23
N SER A 180 4.47 12.05 1.66
CA SER A 180 5.32 12.04 2.86
C SER A 180 5.20 13.31 3.67
N MET A 181 5.53 13.26 4.98
CA MET A 181 5.65 14.44 5.85
C MET A 181 6.84 15.35 5.46
N LYS A 182 7.70 14.92 4.56
CA LYS A 182 8.79 15.71 3.99
C LYS A 182 8.63 15.74 2.47
N ASN A 183 9.01 16.85 1.83
CA ASN A 183 9.10 16.89 0.38
C ASN A 183 10.30 16.04 -0.08
N LEU A 184 10.04 14.78 -0.41
CA LEU A 184 11.04 13.81 -0.89
C LEU A 184 11.30 13.93 -2.39
N HIS A 185 10.45 14.67 -3.12
CA HIS A 185 10.49 14.88 -4.56
C HIS A 185 10.50 16.39 -4.89
N PRO A 186 11.55 17.13 -4.47
CA PRO A 186 11.61 18.58 -4.67
C PRO A 186 11.70 19.01 -6.15
N GLU A 187 11.96 18.06 -7.03
CA GLU A 187 11.97 18.23 -8.49
C GLU A 187 10.56 18.22 -9.11
N GLU A 188 9.56 17.75 -8.37
CA GLU A 188 8.19 17.70 -8.83
C GLU A 188 7.33 18.81 -8.24
N ALA A 189 6.28 19.20 -8.98
CA ALA A 189 5.23 20.01 -8.38
C ALA A 189 4.50 19.17 -7.32
N THR A 190 4.42 19.69 -6.10
CA THR A 190 3.77 19.01 -4.96
C THR A 190 2.51 19.72 -4.53
N VAL A 191 1.53 18.95 -4.06
CA VAL A 191 0.34 19.45 -3.37
C VAL A 191 0.54 19.23 -1.88
N GLU A 192 0.39 20.28 -1.07
CA GLU A 192 0.39 20.17 0.37
C GLU A 192 -1.03 19.93 0.90
N VAL A 193 -1.15 18.96 1.79
CA VAL A 193 -2.42 18.58 2.42
C VAL A 193 -2.20 18.50 3.93
N GLU A 194 -3.00 19.27 4.72
CA GLU A 194 -2.99 19.14 6.18
C GLU A 194 -3.66 17.85 6.59
N VAL A 195 -2.95 17.03 7.38
CA VAL A 195 -3.41 15.74 7.88
C VAL A 195 -3.15 15.60 9.38
N ARG A 196 -3.87 14.66 10.01
CA ARG A 196 -3.71 14.34 11.42
C ARG A 196 -2.90 13.07 11.61
N PHE A 197 -2.09 13.06 12.66
CA PHE A 197 -1.41 11.88 13.18
C PHE A 197 -1.81 11.61 14.62
N ASP A 198 -1.73 10.36 15.03
CA ASP A 198 -1.92 9.87 16.37
C ASP A 198 -0.78 8.90 16.73
N THR A 199 -0.69 8.40 17.94
CA THR A 199 0.27 7.35 18.29
C THR A 199 -0.39 5.97 18.18
N LEU A 200 0.40 4.94 17.86
CA LEU A 200 -0.10 3.57 17.82
C LEU A 200 -0.56 3.13 19.22
N ASP A 201 0.18 3.48 20.27
CA ASP A 201 -0.13 3.09 21.65
C ASP A 201 -1.46 3.71 22.14
N GLU A 202 -1.71 5.01 21.84
CA GLU A 202 -2.97 5.68 22.19
C GLU A 202 -4.14 5.08 21.41
N TYR A 203 -3.97 4.88 20.09
CA TYR A 203 -5.00 4.24 19.27
C TYR A 203 -5.33 2.83 19.76
N PHE A 204 -4.32 2.02 20.05
CA PHE A 204 -4.47 0.66 20.54
C PHE A 204 -5.26 0.62 21.85
N SER A 205 -4.86 1.46 22.81
CA SER A 205 -5.53 1.59 24.12
C SER A 205 -6.97 2.11 23.98
N ALA A 206 -7.20 3.19 23.22
CA ALA A 206 -8.52 3.77 23.00
C ALA A 206 -9.52 2.79 22.37
N ASN A 207 -9.04 1.89 21.52
CA ASN A 207 -9.86 0.85 20.91
C ASN A 207 -9.94 -0.44 21.73
N LYS A 208 -9.33 -0.47 22.92
CA LYS A 208 -9.32 -1.63 23.84
C LYS A 208 -8.86 -2.91 23.17
N LEU A 209 -7.89 -2.80 22.26
CA LEU A 209 -7.31 -3.95 21.60
C LEU A 209 -6.45 -4.73 22.60
N CYS A 210 -6.44 -6.04 22.47
CA CYS A 210 -5.71 -6.93 23.38
C CYS A 210 -4.72 -7.85 22.64
N ARG A 211 -4.50 -7.58 21.36
CA ARG A 211 -3.62 -8.36 20.49
C ARG A 211 -3.19 -7.52 19.29
N LEU A 212 -1.98 -7.72 18.81
CA LEU A 212 -1.48 -7.26 17.52
C LEU A 212 -0.58 -8.36 16.96
N ASP A 213 -0.95 -8.90 15.81
CA ASP A 213 -0.25 -10.04 15.19
C ASP A 213 0.71 -9.58 14.09
N LEU A 214 0.29 -8.58 13.30
CA LEU A 214 1.06 -8.05 12.19
C LEU A 214 0.98 -6.52 12.19
N LEU A 215 2.13 -5.88 12.06
CA LEU A 215 2.29 -4.45 11.82
C LEU A 215 3.01 -4.25 10.49
N LYS A 216 2.33 -3.73 9.47
CA LYS A 216 2.98 -3.18 8.28
C LYS A 216 3.10 -1.67 8.45
N ALA A 217 4.26 -1.11 8.19
CA ALA A 217 4.42 0.33 8.03
C ALA A 217 5.26 0.63 6.79
N ASP A 218 4.63 1.37 5.89
CA ASP A 218 5.17 1.84 4.62
C ASP A 218 4.67 3.28 4.49
N VAL A 219 5.46 4.19 5.02
CA VAL A 219 5.06 5.58 5.32
C VAL A 219 6.08 6.60 4.84
N GLU A 220 6.80 6.21 3.78
CA GLU A 220 7.66 7.09 3.01
C GLU A 220 8.67 7.86 3.89
N GLY A 221 9.42 7.09 4.70
CA GLY A 221 10.53 7.55 5.51
C GLY A 221 10.18 7.91 6.96
N SER A 222 8.95 7.74 7.41
CA SER A 222 8.55 8.03 8.80
C SER A 222 8.35 6.80 9.70
N GLU A 223 8.85 5.64 9.31
CA GLU A 223 8.70 4.34 10.00
C GLU A 223 9.22 4.39 11.44
N MET A 224 10.34 5.06 11.69
CA MET A 224 10.89 5.26 13.03
C MET A 224 9.90 5.92 13.98
N PHE A 225 9.12 6.89 13.49
CA PHE A 225 8.13 7.59 14.32
C PHE A 225 6.92 6.69 14.61
N VAL A 226 6.47 5.87 13.67
CA VAL A 226 5.43 4.86 13.91
C VAL A 226 5.87 3.90 15.02
N LEU A 227 7.10 3.39 14.94
CA LEU A 227 7.64 2.46 15.94
C LEU A 227 7.82 3.10 17.32
N ARG A 228 8.27 4.35 17.39
CA ARG A 228 8.37 5.09 18.65
C ARG A 228 7.01 5.32 19.30
N GLY A 229 6.00 5.70 18.51
CA GLY A 229 4.63 5.89 18.97
C GLY A 229 3.89 4.60 19.31
N GLY A 230 4.44 3.43 18.92
CA GLY A 230 3.90 2.11 19.20
C GLY A 230 4.75 1.25 20.13
N ARG A 231 5.76 1.85 20.79
CA ARG A 231 6.77 1.10 21.52
C ARG A 231 6.18 0.15 22.56
N GLN A 232 5.23 0.63 23.38
CA GLN A 232 4.62 -0.19 24.43
C GLN A 232 3.85 -1.36 23.85
N THR A 233 3.04 -1.12 22.81
CA THR A 233 2.26 -2.14 22.13
C THR A 233 3.18 -3.18 21.46
N ILE A 234 4.24 -2.74 20.79
CA ILE A 234 5.20 -3.65 20.12
C ILE A 234 5.94 -4.51 21.16
N GLU A 235 6.41 -3.93 22.26
CA GLU A 235 7.10 -4.66 23.33
C GLU A 235 6.16 -5.68 24.02
N GLN A 236 4.89 -5.34 24.18
CA GLN A 236 3.91 -6.18 24.86
C GLN A 236 3.38 -7.33 23.98
N PHE A 237 3.03 -7.04 22.73
CA PHE A 237 2.31 -8.00 21.86
C PHE A 237 3.21 -8.68 20.85
N ARG A 238 4.40 -8.17 20.62
CA ARG A 238 5.42 -8.77 19.76
C ARG A 238 4.89 -9.14 18.36
N PRO A 239 4.27 -8.20 17.62
CA PRO A 239 3.76 -8.50 16.28
C PRO A 239 4.90 -8.89 15.34
N LEU A 240 4.61 -9.65 14.30
CA LEU A 240 5.48 -9.67 13.12
C LEU A 240 5.43 -8.28 12.49
N ILE A 241 6.59 -7.70 12.14
CA ILE A 241 6.67 -6.32 11.62
C ILE A 241 7.24 -6.35 10.22
N PHE A 242 6.60 -5.63 9.30
CA PHE A 242 7.09 -5.36 7.96
C PHE A 242 7.26 -3.86 7.75
N LEU A 243 8.44 -3.46 7.28
CA LEU A 243 8.78 -2.05 7.03
C LEU A 243 9.41 -1.88 5.65
N GLU A 244 9.05 -0.78 4.97
CA GLU A 244 9.86 -0.27 3.87
C GLU A 244 10.86 0.75 4.40
N LEU A 245 12.16 0.48 4.27
CA LEU A 245 13.24 1.32 4.81
C LEU A 245 14.18 1.75 3.68
N LEU A 246 14.22 3.06 3.41
CA LEU A 246 15.13 3.64 2.42
C LEU A 246 15.97 4.76 3.02
N ARG A 247 17.29 4.70 2.84
CA ARG A 247 18.23 5.72 3.33
C ARG A 247 17.88 7.12 2.83
N LYS A 248 17.54 7.24 1.55
CA LYS A 248 17.22 8.54 0.94
C LYS A 248 15.97 9.18 1.54
N TRP A 249 15.01 8.35 2.00
CA TRP A 249 13.75 8.83 2.57
C TRP A 249 13.84 9.06 4.07
N SER A 250 14.57 8.22 4.81
CA SER A 250 14.78 8.41 6.25
C SER A 250 15.71 9.58 6.59
N LYS A 251 16.66 9.91 5.70
CA LYS A 251 17.63 11.00 5.91
C LYS A 251 16.99 12.38 6.20
N PRO A 252 15.95 12.85 5.46
CA PRO A 252 15.25 14.10 5.76
C PRO A 252 14.58 14.11 7.14
N PHE A 253 14.33 12.95 7.72
CA PHE A 253 13.75 12.78 9.06
C PHE A 253 14.81 12.68 10.17
N GLY A 254 16.09 12.72 9.83
CA GLY A 254 17.21 12.79 10.77
C GLY A 254 17.61 11.45 11.38
N TYR A 255 17.30 10.33 10.72
CA TYR A 255 17.74 9.00 11.16
C TYR A 255 18.23 8.14 9.98
N HIS A 256 18.93 7.06 10.29
CA HIS A 256 19.35 6.04 9.33
C HIS A 256 18.55 4.74 9.54
N PRO A 257 18.21 3.94 8.50
CA PRO A 257 17.54 2.65 8.66
C PRO A 257 18.18 1.71 9.69
N ASN A 258 19.51 1.77 9.87
CA ASN A 258 20.21 1.02 10.91
C ASN A 258 19.80 1.39 12.33
N ASP A 259 19.25 2.61 12.55
CA ASP A 259 18.72 3.00 13.85
C ASP A 259 17.43 2.23 14.16
N VAL A 260 16.61 1.93 13.13
CA VAL A 260 15.42 1.08 13.25
C VAL A 260 15.83 -0.36 13.55
N ILE A 261 16.81 -0.91 12.79
CA ILE A 261 17.32 -2.27 12.99
C ILE A 261 17.85 -2.44 14.42
N ARG A 262 18.61 -1.47 14.91
CA ARG A 262 19.15 -1.47 16.28
C ARG A 262 18.02 -1.37 17.32
N MET A 263 17.10 -0.43 17.16
CA MET A 263 16.01 -0.23 18.13
C MET A 263 15.13 -1.48 18.30
N LEU A 264 14.79 -2.15 17.20
CA LEU A 264 14.03 -3.40 17.26
C LEU A 264 14.90 -4.56 17.76
N GLY A 265 16.21 -4.57 17.44
CA GLY A 265 17.18 -5.53 17.96
C GLY A 265 17.34 -5.47 19.47
N GLU A 266 17.33 -4.28 20.08
CA GLU A 266 17.41 -4.07 21.54
C GLU A 266 16.24 -4.73 22.29
N ILE A 267 15.11 -4.89 21.65
CA ILE A 267 13.93 -5.58 22.20
C ILE A 267 13.79 -7.02 21.68
N GLY A 268 14.82 -7.58 21.02
CA GLY A 268 14.93 -9.01 20.67
C GLY A 268 14.43 -9.39 19.28
N TYR A 269 14.07 -8.44 18.43
CA TYR A 269 13.76 -8.74 17.03
C TYR A 269 15.01 -8.99 16.19
N ARG A 270 14.88 -9.85 15.20
CA ARG A 270 15.87 -10.04 14.12
C ARG A 270 15.30 -9.44 12.84
N CYS A 271 16.17 -8.82 12.06
CA CYS A 271 15.82 -8.26 10.74
C CYS A 271 16.12 -9.29 9.65
N PHE A 272 15.21 -9.34 8.65
CA PHE A 272 15.30 -10.21 7.49
C PHE A 272 14.94 -9.44 6.23
N THR A 273 15.58 -9.81 5.11
CA THR A 273 15.22 -9.35 3.78
C THR A 273 14.94 -10.53 2.85
N PHE A 274 14.62 -10.25 1.59
CA PHE A 274 14.21 -11.26 0.63
C PHE A 274 15.41 -11.84 -0.11
N GLY A 275 15.64 -13.14 0.02
CA GLY A 275 16.58 -13.92 -0.78
C GLY A 275 15.86 -14.66 -1.92
N GLY A 276 16.62 -15.25 -2.82
CA GLY A 276 16.05 -15.96 -3.99
C GLY A 276 15.17 -17.17 -3.66
N LYS A 277 15.22 -17.69 -2.41
CA LYS A 277 14.48 -18.89 -1.97
C LYS A 277 13.75 -18.71 -0.64
N GLY A 278 13.77 -17.54 -0.04
CA GLY A 278 13.16 -17.26 1.25
C GLY A 278 13.73 -16.01 1.88
N LEU A 279 13.51 -15.86 3.18
CA LEU A 279 14.04 -14.75 3.96
C LEU A 279 15.47 -15.04 4.37
N VAL A 280 16.32 -14.04 4.30
CA VAL A 280 17.72 -14.11 4.76
C VAL A 280 17.94 -13.10 5.88
N PRO A 281 18.69 -13.46 6.93
CA PRO A 281 19.04 -12.51 7.99
C PRO A 281 19.74 -11.28 7.43
N PHE A 282 19.35 -10.12 7.93
CA PHE A 282 19.90 -8.83 7.54
C PHE A 282 20.37 -8.08 8.79
N HIS A 283 21.58 -7.57 8.78
CA HIS A 283 22.18 -6.98 10.00
C HIS A 283 22.38 -5.48 9.89
N GLU A 284 22.78 -5.01 8.72
CA GLU A 284 23.16 -3.61 8.53
C GLU A 284 22.98 -3.19 7.07
N MET A 285 22.41 -2.01 6.89
CA MET A 285 22.29 -1.35 5.59
C MET A 285 23.54 -0.53 5.31
N THR A 286 24.16 -0.79 4.15
CA THR A 286 25.34 -0.07 3.65
C THR A 286 25.00 0.77 2.43
N GLU A 287 25.98 1.48 1.87
CA GLU A 287 25.80 2.24 0.62
C GLU A 287 25.48 1.34 -0.59
N GLU A 288 25.86 0.07 -0.53
CA GLU A 288 25.64 -0.93 -1.58
C GLU A 288 24.29 -1.65 -1.44
N THR A 289 23.59 -1.48 -0.32
CA THR A 289 22.29 -2.13 -0.06
C THR A 289 21.25 -1.59 -1.03
N ILE A 290 20.61 -2.49 -1.76
CA ILE A 290 19.54 -2.21 -2.72
C ILE A 290 18.16 -2.62 -2.20
N GLU A 291 18.15 -3.47 -1.18
CA GLU A 291 16.93 -3.91 -0.49
C GLU A 291 16.27 -2.73 0.20
N LYS A 292 14.94 -2.74 0.17
CA LYS A 292 14.13 -1.69 0.77
C LYS A 292 13.04 -2.22 1.70
N ASN A 293 12.71 -3.49 1.57
CA ASN A 293 11.64 -4.16 2.31
C ASN A 293 12.21 -5.18 3.28
N PHE A 294 11.78 -5.08 4.56
CA PHE A 294 12.34 -5.88 5.64
C PHE A 294 11.25 -6.43 6.56
N PHE A 295 11.41 -7.69 6.94
CA PHE A 295 10.69 -8.27 8.07
C PHE A 295 11.50 -8.17 9.36
N PHE A 296 10.81 -7.90 10.45
CA PHE A 296 11.35 -7.99 11.80
C PHE A 296 10.54 -9.02 12.57
N ALA A 297 11.19 -10.06 13.02
CA ALA A 297 10.57 -11.18 13.72
C ALA A 297 11.29 -11.46 15.05
N ASP A 298 10.53 -11.70 16.11
CA ASP A 298 11.04 -12.24 17.36
C ASP A 298 11.21 -13.76 17.22
N PRO A 299 12.44 -14.31 17.33
CA PRO A 299 12.68 -15.72 17.08
C PRO A 299 11.98 -16.67 18.05
N LEU A 300 11.56 -16.19 19.22
CA LEU A 300 10.84 -16.99 20.20
C LEU A 300 9.33 -17.02 19.89
N VAL A 301 8.76 -15.89 19.46
CA VAL A 301 7.35 -15.74 19.18
C VAL A 301 7.00 -16.26 17.78
N HIS A 302 7.85 -15.95 16.79
CA HIS A 302 7.60 -16.24 15.37
C HIS A 302 8.40 -17.44 14.85
N ARG A 303 8.76 -18.40 15.74
CA ARG A 303 9.60 -19.54 15.40
C ARG A 303 9.07 -20.33 14.21
N ASP A 304 7.77 -20.65 14.23
CA ASP A 304 7.15 -21.48 13.19
C ASP A 304 7.13 -20.77 11.84
N TRP A 305 6.84 -19.47 11.86
CA TRP A 305 6.85 -18.64 10.66
C TRP A 305 8.27 -18.52 10.10
N LEU A 306 9.29 -18.28 10.94
CA LEU A 306 10.69 -18.24 10.52
C LEU A 306 11.14 -19.58 9.96
N SER A 307 10.78 -20.70 10.61
CA SER A 307 11.14 -22.04 10.13
C SER A 307 10.58 -22.37 8.76
N ALA A 308 9.45 -21.76 8.39
CA ALA A 308 8.84 -21.93 7.08
C ALA A 308 9.47 -21.04 5.99
N HIS A 309 10.06 -19.92 6.37
CA HIS A 309 10.45 -18.87 5.41
C HIS A 309 11.96 -18.53 5.42
N GLU A 310 12.69 -18.74 6.53
CA GLU A 310 14.12 -18.45 6.61
C GLU A 310 14.92 -19.45 5.77
N CYS A 311 15.74 -18.96 4.86
CA CYS A 311 16.71 -19.78 4.13
C CYS A 311 17.84 -20.21 5.08
N MET A 312 18.04 -21.51 5.19
CA MET A 312 19.23 -22.08 5.86
C MET A 312 20.49 -21.92 5.00
#